data_db29ec555adfcc68e0502163bca97c46
#
_entry.id   db29ec555adfcc68e0502163bca97c46
#
_cell.length_a   1.000
_cell.length_b   1.000
_cell.length_c   1.000
_cell.angle_alpha   90.00
_cell.angle_beta   90.00
_cell.angle_gamma   90.00
#
_symmetry.space_group_name_H-M   'P 1'
#
loop_
_entity.id
_entity.type
_entity.pdbx_description
1 polymer ?
#
loop_
_entity_poly.entity_id
_entity_poly.type
_entity_poly.pdbx_seq_one_letter_code
_entity_poly.pdbx_strand_id
1 'polypeptide(L)'
;ADAFQSETVAFADLVLPDTSYLERHDCMSMLDRPISEFDGPVDSVRIPVLPPSGDSKPFQEVLIELASRLKLPAFTDDDGGRKFRDYPDFVLNYETSPGSGIGFLAGWRGKGGEKFMKGEPNPRQWEMYEKNNCVFHYQLPKSYQYMRNWNQGYLEWAQRHVLTRYAEPINIHIYSEVLQKFRSAAQGRTAGRQPPEHLRERVAMHFDPLPFYSQPLEADATDLQKYPLNAITQRPMAMYHSWDSQNPWLRQIHAWNFLYVNTRTAREAGIEDGGWMWVESMHGKVRCLCRHSEAVEPGTVWTWNAVGKASGAWGLDGDAQESKKGFLLNHLIKEELKAANGAGRISNSDPVTGQAGWYDVRVRIYPAGADEAPESAPQFDALGPVPGQSVENNPGRWLTWFAGKGGKP
;
A
#
# COMPACT_ATOMS: atom_id res chain seq x y z
N ALA A 1 14.18 -7.72 -1.52
CA ALA A 1 14.83 -6.89 -2.54
C ALA A 1 14.59 -5.43 -2.23
N ASP A 2 15.62 -4.61 -2.31
CA ASP A 2 15.52 -3.16 -2.06
C ASP A 2 16.68 -2.44 -2.78
N ALA A 3 16.43 -1.22 -3.21
CA ALA A 3 17.44 -0.34 -3.80
C ALA A 3 18.31 0.37 -2.73
N PHE A 4 17.89 0.34 -1.48
CA PHE A 4 18.56 0.99 -0.35
C PHE A 4 18.57 0.08 0.87
N GLN A 5 19.51 0.31 1.76
CA GLN A 5 19.58 -0.39 3.05
C GLN A 5 18.54 0.20 4.03
N SER A 6 17.29 -0.20 3.86
CA SER A 6 16.17 0.21 4.72
C SER A 6 16.15 -0.55 6.05
N GLU A 7 15.22 -0.17 6.95
CA GLU A 7 14.98 -0.92 8.19
C GLU A 7 14.62 -2.38 7.91
N THR A 8 13.80 -2.63 6.88
CA THR A 8 13.42 -4.00 6.49
C THR A 8 14.62 -4.82 6.00
N VAL A 9 15.53 -4.18 5.26
CA VAL A 9 16.78 -4.82 4.81
C VAL A 9 17.65 -5.20 5.98
N ALA A 10 17.74 -4.36 7.02
CA ALA A 10 18.52 -4.66 8.23
C ALA A 10 18.03 -5.92 8.97
N PHE A 11 16.79 -6.35 8.74
CA PHE A 11 16.19 -7.55 9.34
C PHE A 11 16.17 -8.76 8.42
N ALA A 12 16.59 -8.63 7.17
CA ALA A 12 16.51 -9.70 6.19
C ALA A 12 17.70 -10.67 6.31
N ASP A 13 17.42 -11.98 6.17
CA ASP A 13 18.46 -13.02 6.10
C ASP A 13 19.14 -13.06 4.73
N LEU A 14 18.40 -12.68 3.68
CA LEU A 14 18.88 -12.61 2.30
C LEU A 14 18.48 -11.28 1.69
N VAL A 15 19.44 -10.55 1.18
CA VAL A 15 19.24 -9.27 0.50
C VAL A 15 19.59 -9.40 -0.97
N LEU A 16 18.65 -9.02 -1.84
CA LEU A 16 18.86 -8.90 -3.27
C LEU A 16 18.89 -7.42 -3.64
N PRO A 17 20.02 -6.89 -4.13
CA PRO A 17 20.09 -5.49 -4.51
C PRO A 17 19.19 -5.22 -5.71
N ASP A 18 18.25 -4.29 -5.56
CA ASP A 18 17.39 -3.81 -6.64
C ASP A 18 18.02 -2.58 -7.32
N THR A 19 17.51 -2.26 -8.46
CA THR A 19 17.91 -1.08 -9.25
C THR A 19 17.14 0.17 -8.86
N SER A 20 17.75 1.32 -9.06
CA SER A 20 17.05 2.60 -9.02
C SER A 20 16.13 2.79 -10.22
N TYR A 21 15.28 3.81 -10.17
CA TYR A 21 14.40 4.16 -11.29
C TYR A 21 15.12 4.57 -12.57
N LEU A 22 16.37 5.01 -12.47
CA LEU A 22 17.19 5.42 -13.61
C LEU A 22 17.84 4.22 -14.33
N GLU A 23 17.85 3.05 -13.71
CA GLU A 23 18.59 1.86 -14.12
C GLU A 23 17.70 0.74 -14.67
N ARG A 24 16.38 0.94 -14.71
CA ARG A 24 15.44 -0.12 -15.12
C ARG A 24 14.33 0.36 -16.04
N HIS A 25 13.85 -0.58 -16.85
CA HIS A 25 12.57 -0.40 -17.52
C HIS A 25 11.42 -0.50 -16.53
N ASP A 26 10.39 0.28 -16.78
CA ASP A 26 9.15 0.21 -16.04
C ASP A 26 7.99 0.63 -16.95
N CYS A 27 6.76 0.31 -16.57
CA CYS A 27 5.60 0.78 -17.30
C CYS A 27 4.43 1.02 -16.36
N MET A 28 3.56 1.92 -16.78
CA MET A 28 2.31 2.19 -16.12
C MET A 28 1.22 2.28 -17.17
N SER A 29 0.24 1.39 -17.05
CA SER A 29 -0.95 1.45 -17.88
C SER A 29 -2.07 2.11 -17.10
N MET A 30 -2.63 3.14 -17.70
CA MET A 30 -3.73 3.93 -17.12
C MET A 30 -4.94 3.91 -18.03
N LEU A 31 -5.20 2.75 -18.62
CA LEU A 31 -6.27 2.56 -19.59
C LEU A 31 -7.66 2.90 -19.04
N ASP A 32 -7.87 2.58 -17.79
CA ASP A 32 -9.14 2.77 -17.09
C ASP A 32 -9.15 3.93 -16.11
N ARG A 33 -7.99 4.55 -15.86
CA ARG A 33 -7.84 5.60 -14.83
C ARG A 33 -6.89 6.71 -15.26
N PRO A 34 -7.20 7.46 -16.30
CA PRO A 34 -6.38 8.59 -16.66
C PRO A 34 -6.43 9.64 -15.54
N ILE A 35 -5.30 9.87 -14.90
CA ILE A 35 -5.15 10.81 -13.76
C ILE A 35 -4.49 12.11 -14.17
N SER A 36 -4.33 12.32 -15.46
CA SER A 36 -3.68 13.50 -15.99
C SER A 36 -4.68 14.39 -16.73
N GLU A 37 -4.19 15.44 -17.29
CA GLU A 37 -4.84 16.34 -18.25
C GLU A 37 -5.18 15.69 -19.59
N PHE A 38 -4.80 14.44 -19.83
CA PHE A 38 -5.14 13.73 -21.06
C PHE A 38 -6.64 13.45 -21.18
N ASP A 39 -7.14 13.56 -22.38
CA ASP A 39 -8.57 13.40 -22.71
C ASP A 39 -8.99 11.93 -22.93
N GLY A 40 -8.19 10.99 -22.49
CA GLY A 40 -8.47 9.56 -22.65
C GLY A 40 -7.44 8.67 -21.96
N PRO A 41 -7.58 7.35 -22.14
CA PRO A 41 -6.64 6.39 -21.58
C PRO A 41 -5.20 6.64 -22.01
N VAL A 42 -4.28 6.50 -21.06
CA VAL A 42 -2.84 6.72 -21.26
C VAL A 42 -2.11 5.51 -20.72
N ASP A 43 -1.09 5.10 -21.42
CA ASP A 43 -0.03 4.30 -20.83
C ASP A 43 1.34 4.93 -21.08
N SER A 44 2.27 4.68 -20.19
CA SER A 44 3.61 5.23 -20.25
C SER A 44 4.65 4.18 -19.89
N VAL A 45 5.83 4.38 -20.43
CA VAL A 45 7.00 3.56 -20.12
C VAL A 45 8.13 4.43 -19.59
N ARG A 46 8.99 3.82 -18.83
CA ARG A 46 10.27 4.38 -18.45
C ARG A 46 11.38 3.51 -19.02
N ILE A 47 12.34 4.15 -19.64
CA ILE A 47 13.51 3.53 -20.24
C ILE A 47 14.72 3.88 -19.38
N PRO A 48 15.59 2.92 -19.04
CA PRO A 48 16.76 3.21 -18.23
C PRO A 48 17.70 4.17 -18.95
N VAL A 49 18.25 5.12 -18.21
CA VAL A 49 19.26 6.09 -18.68
C VAL A 49 20.66 5.78 -18.15
N LEU A 50 20.75 4.85 -17.21
CA LEU A 50 21.99 4.33 -16.63
C LEU A 50 21.96 2.81 -16.64
N PRO A 51 23.12 2.16 -16.76
CA PRO A 51 23.20 0.72 -16.51
C PRO A 51 23.02 0.44 -15.02
N PRO A 52 22.54 -0.78 -14.65
CA PRO A 52 22.49 -1.21 -13.25
C PRO A 52 23.83 -1.08 -12.55
N SER A 53 23.82 -0.61 -11.32
CA SER A 53 25.02 -0.41 -10.51
C SER A 53 25.44 -1.71 -9.83
N GLY A 54 26.71 -2.09 -9.93
CA GLY A 54 27.24 -3.31 -9.29
C GLY A 54 26.48 -4.57 -9.70
N ASP A 55 26.07 -5.38 -8.73
CA ASP A 55 25.33 -6.62 -8.92
C ASP A 55 23.80 -6.42 -8.84
N SER A 56 23.32 -5.17 -8.89
CA SER A 56 21.88 -4.90 -8.81
C SER A 56 21.13 -5.40 -10.05
N LYS A 57 19.93 -5.92 -9.83
CA LYS A 57 19.06 -6.45 -10.86
C LYS A 57 17.63 -5.99 -10.63
N PRO A 58 16.92 -5.54 -11.68
CA PRO A 58 15.52 -5.15 -11.55
C PRO A 58 14.68 -6.23 -10.87
N PHE A 59 13.95 -5.89 -9.84
CA PHE A 59 13.16 -6.87 -9.09
C PHE A 59 12.13 -7.61 -9.97
N GLN A 60 11.58 -6.93 -10.97
CA GLN A 60 10.71 -7.54 -11.95
C GLN A 60 11.40 -8.71 -12.69
N GLU A 61 12.66 -8.56 -13.04
CA GLU A 61 13.45 -9.62 -13.70
C GLU A 61 13.80 -10.76 -12.76
N VAL A 62 14.06 -10.42 -11.49
CA VAL A 62 14.24 -11.43 -10.43
C VAL A 62 12.98 -12.29 -10.30
N LEU A 63 11.80 -11.66 -10.29
CA LEU A 63 10.52 -12.39 -10.21
C LEU A 63 10.28 -13.28 -11.43
N ILE A 64 10.56 -12.79 -12.64
CA ILE A 64 10.43 -13.57 -13.89
C ILE A 64 11.37 -14.80 -13.85
N GLU A 65 12.60 -14.60 -13.40
CA GLU A 65 13.57 -15.70 -13.28
C GLU A 65 13.14 -16.72 -12.22
N LEU A 66 12.71 -16.27 -11.05
CA LEU A 66 12.21 -17.17 -10.00
C LEU A 66 10.98 -17.95 -10.46
N ALA A 67 10.03 -17.28 -11.11
CA ALA A 67 8.83 -17.93 -11.64
C ALA A 67 9.17 -19.01 -12.69
N SER A 68 10.15 -18.76 -13.55
CA SER A 68 10.65 -19.74 -14.50
C SER A 68 11.36 -20.91 -13.80
N ARG A 69 12.22 -20.65 -12.81
CA ARG A 69 12.91 -21.70 -12.03
C ARG A 69 11.93 -22.57 -11.25
N LEU A 70 10.84 -21.99 -10.75
CA LEU A 70 9.74 -22.71 -10.10
C LEU A 70 8.81 -23.42 -11.09
N LYS A 71 9.08 -23.29 -12.38
CA LYS A 71 8.29 -23.89 -13.46
C LYS A 71 6.81 -23.49 -13.40
N LEU A 72 6.54 -22.22 -13.09
CA LEU A 72 5.17 -21.72 -13.13
C LEU A 72 4.68 -21.70 -14.59
N PRO A 73 3.49 -22.25 -14.90
CA PRO A 73 3.04 -22.43 -16.28
C PRO A 73 2.98 -21.15 -17.12
N ALA A 74 2.69 -20.01 -16.49
CA ALA A 74 2.64 -18.71 -17.18
C ALA A 74 4.04 -18.17 -17.58
N PHE A 75 5.12 -18.69 -16.98
CA PHE A 75 6.49 -18.21 -17.14
C PHE A 75 7.43 -19.25 -17.75
N THR A 76 6.88 -20.41 -18.12
CA THR A 76 7.63 -21.52 -18.67
C THR A 76 7.05 -21.85 -20.05
N ASP A 77 7.88 -22.10 -21.03
CA ASP A 77 7.48 -22.58 -22.34
C ASP A 77 7.16 -24.09 -22.31
N ASP A 78 6.70 -24.61 -23.44
CA ASP A 78 6.28 -26.00 -23.56
C ASP A 78 7.44 -27.01 -23.37
N ASP A 79 8.67 -26.57 -23.59
CA ASP A 79 9.90 -27.36 -23.41
C ASP A 79 10.43 -27.25 -21.97
N GLY A 80 9.77 -26.49 -21.10
CA GLY A 80 10.15 -26.25 -19.71
C GLY A 80 11.23 -25.19 -19.56
N GLY A 81 11.55 -24.45 -20.61
CA GLY A 81 12.45 -23.32 -20.63
C GLY A 81 11.84 -22.02 -20.13
N ARG A 82 12.65 -20.98 -20.06
CA ARG A 82 12.21 -19.65 -19.68
C ARG A 82 11.42 -18.99 -20.80
N LYS A 83 10.15 -18.64 -20.56
CA LYS A 83 9.25 -18.05 -21.54
C LYS A 83 9.59 -16.59 -21.87
N PHE A 84 9.96 -15.78 -20.89
CA PHE A 84 10.27 -14.36 -21.06
C PHE A 84 11.75 -14.12 -20.78
N ARG A 85 12.44 -13.48 -21.72
CA ARG A 85 13.86 -13.17 -21.62
C ARG A 85 14.19 -12.16 -20.51
N ASP A 86 13.42 -11.08 -20.47
CA ASP A 86 13.59 -9.95 -19.58
C ASP A 86 12.24 -9.26 -19.32
N TYR A 87 12.23 -8.20 -18.53
CA TYR A 87 11.01 -7.45 -18.24
C TYR A 87 10.39 -6.75 -19.47
N PRO A 88 11.16 -6.07 -20.34
CA PRO A 88 10.64 -5.56 -21.61
C PRO A 88 9.93 -6.62 -22.46
N ASP A 89 10.51 -7.81 -22.55
CA ASP A 89 9.91 -8.93 -23.28
C ASP A 89 8.61 -9.42 -22.61
N PHE A 90 8.60 -9.50 -21.28
CA PHE A 90 7.41 -9.83 -20.51
C PHE A 90 6.25 -8.87 -20.79
N VAL A 91 6.48 -7.55 -20.73
CA VAL A 91 5.41 -6.56 -20.94
C VAL A 91 4.82 -6.60 -22.34
N LEU A 92 5.62 -7.00 -23.34
CA LEU A 92 5.15 -7.16 -24.71
C LEU A 92 4.32 -8.42 -24.91
N ASN A 93 4.77 -9.53 -24.34
CA ASN A 93 4.29 -10.87 -24.70
C ASN A 93 3.34 -11.50 -23.67
N TYR A 94 3.28 -10.96 -22.46
CA TYR A 94 2.36 -11.45 -21.45
C TYR A 94 0.92 -11.06 -21.76
N GLU A 95 0.04 -12.03 -21.83
CA GLU A 95 -1.40 -11.80 -21.92
C GLU A 95 -2.03 -11.88 -20.54
N THR A 96 -2.84 -10.87 -20.18
CA THR A 96 -3.56 -10.81 -18.91
C THR A 96 -4.53 -11.99 -18.71
N SER A 97 -5.02 -12.54 -19.84
CA SER A 97 -5.78 -13.78 -19.90
C SER A 97 -5.33 -14.53 -21.12
N PRO A 98 -4.85 -15.78 -21.02
CA PRO A 98 -4.36 -16.55 -22.15
C PRO A 98 -5.38 -16.61 -23.30
N GLY A 99 -4.93 -16.32 -24.52
CA GLY A 99 -5.77 -16.29 -25.71
C GLY A 99 -6.66 -15.04 -25.87
N SER A 100 -6.59 -14.08 -24.95
CA SER A 100 -7.37 -12.84 -25.04
C SER A 100 -6.82 -11.85 -26.07
N GLY A 101 -5.55 -11.95 -26.39
CA GLY A 101 -4.83 -10.96 -27.20
C GLY A 101 -4.67 -9.59 -26.50
N ILE A 102 -4.90 -9.53 -25.19
CA ILE A 102 -4.76 -8.29 -24.39
C ILE A 102 -3.43 -8.34 -23.69
N GLY A 103 -2.48 -7.56 -24.19
CA GLY A 103 -1.17 -7.43 -23.58
C GLY A 103 -1.12 -6.39 -22.45
N PHE A 104 0.01 -6.32 -21.78
CA PHE A 104 0.22 -5.42 -20.67
C PHE A 104 0.29 -3.96 -21.13
N LEU A 105 1.07 -3.66 -22.17
CA LEU A 105 1.10 -2.36 -22.83
C LEU A 105 0.05 -2.32 -23.94
N ALA A 106 -0.75 -1.28 -23.94
CA ALA A 106 -1.92 -1.16 -24.79
C ALA A 106 -1.67 -0.47 -26.13
N GLY A 107 -0.74 0.48 -26.17
CA GLY A 107 -0.44 1.28 -27.34
C GLY A 107 0.39 0.52 -28.39
N TRP A 108 0.21 0.89 -29.64
CA TRP A 108 0.98 0.40 -30.81
C TRP A 108 1.13 -1.11 -30.93
N ARG A 109 0.09 -1.85 -30.62
CA ARG A 109 0.04 -3.29 -30.87
C ARG A 109 -0.24 -3.60 -32.35
N GLY A 110 -0.07 -4.86 -32.74
CA GLY A 110 -0.12 -5.27 -34.14
C GLY A 110 1.20 -5.06 -34.88
N LYS A 111 1.39 -5.73 -36.00
CA LYS A 111 2.67 -5.71 -36.73
C LYS A 111 3.15 -4.32 -37.14
N GLY A 112 2.24 -3.43 -37.50
CA GLY A 112 2.52 -2.04 -37.88
C GLY A 112 2.32 -1.03 -36.72
N GLY A 113 1.91 -1.48 -35.54
CA GLY A 113 1.55 -0.58 -34.45
C GLY A 113 0.19 0.10 -34.62
N GLU A 114 -0.68 -0.48 -35.41
CA GLU A 114 -1.98 0.09 -35.79
C GLU A 114 -3.11 -0.23 -34.81
N LYS A 115 -2.84 -1.10 -33.83
CA LYS A 115 -3.88 -1.56 -32.88
C LYS A 115 -3.71 -0.96 -31.49
N PHE A 116 -4.84 -0.86 -30.82
CA PHE A 116 -4.93 -0.43 -29.44
C PHE A 116 -5.54 -1.53 -28.56
N MET A 117 -4.97 -1.81 -27.43
CA MET A 117 -5.33 -2.83 -26.42
C MET A 117 -5.13 -4.27 -26.87
N LYS A 118 -5.55 -4.64 -28.07
CA LYS A 118 -5.58 -6.00 -28.58
C LYS A 118 -4.68 -6.17 -29.80
N GLY A 119 -4.26 -7.38 -30.02
CA GLY A 119 -3.49 -7.75 -31.19
C GLY A 119 -2.14 -8.37 -30.83
N GLU A 120 -1.49 -8.88 -31.83
CA GLU A 120 -0.16 -9.46 -31.67
C GLU A 120 0.84 -8.46 -31.06
N PRO A 121 1.80 -8.92 -30.28
CA PRO A 121 2.91 -8.09 -29.85
C PRO A 121 3.63 -7.45 -31.04
N ASN A 122 3.94 -6.18 -30.91
CA ASN A 122 4.75 -5.47 -31.90
C ASN A 122 6.21 -5.50 -31.45
N PRO A 123 7.13 -6.14 -32.19
CA PRO A 123 8.54 -6.21 -31.79
C PRO A 123 9.21 -4.85 -31.61
N ARG A 124 8.65 -3.81 -32.22
CA ARG A 124 9.16 -2.43 -32.14
C ARG A 124 8.35 -1.54 -31.21
N GLN A 125 7.49 -2.12 -30.37
CA GLN A 125 6.58 -1.34 -29.52
C GLN A 125 7.35 -0.41 -28.57
N TRP A 126 8.44 -0.89 -27.97
CA TRP A 126 9.30 -0.06 -27.11
C TRP A 126 9.90 1.14 -27.85
N GLU A 127 10.40 0.95 -29.08
CA GLU A 127 10.91 2.04 -29.91
C GLU A 127 9.81 3.06 -30.22
N MET A 128 8.57 2.63 -30.39
CA MET A 128 7.45 3.53 -30.65
C MET A 128 7.11 4.38 -29.42
N TYR A 129 7.15 3.79 -28.22
CA TYR A 129 7.03 4.56 -27.00
C TYR A 129 8.16 5.57 -26.86
N GLU A 130 9.40 5.16 -27.06
CA GLU A 130 10.57 6.04 -26.98
C GLU A 130 10.47 7.24 -27.94
N LYS A 131 10.11 6.97 -29.19
CA LYS A 131 9.91 8.01 -30.19
C LYS A 131 8.76 8.96 -29.89
N ASN A 132 7.79 8.52 -29.07
CA ASN A 132 6.65 9.31 -28.66
C ASN A 132 6.77 9.80 -27.21
N ASN A 133 7.97 10.14 -26.76
CA ASN A 133 8.26 10.64 -25.41
C ASN A 133 7.81 9.69 -24.28
N CYS A 134 7.93 8.39 -24.52
CA CYS A 134 7.57 7.34 -23.58
C CYS A 134 6.08 7.28 -23.17
N VAL A 135 5.19 7.90 -23.95
CA VAL A 135 3.75 7.97 -23.66
C VAL A 135 2.95 7.52 -24.87
N PHE A 136 1.92 6.74 -24.63
CA PHE A 136 0.84 6.50 -25.57
C PHE A 136 -0.45 7.08 -25.02
N HIS A 137 -1.16 7.83 -25.84
CA HIS A 137 -2.44 8.43 -25.49
C HIS A 137 -3.50 8.02 -26.52
N TYR A 138 -4.58 7.42 -26.04
CA TYR A 138 -5.76 7.15 -26.86
C TYR A 138 -6.78 8.28 -26.63
N GLN A 139 -6.93 9.13 -27.62
CA GLN A 139 -7.85 10.24 -27.55
C GLN A 139 -9.31 9.76 -27.64
N LEU A 140 -10.08 10.06 -26.62
CA LEU A 140 -11.51 9.80 -26.64
C LEU A 140 -12.25 10.73 -27.61
N PRO A 141 -13.35 10.27 -28.23
CA PRO A 141 -14.26 11.15 -28.96
C PRO A 141 -14.67 12.35 -28.09
N LYS A 142 -14.81 13.53 -28.71
CA LYS A 142 -15.08 14.79 -28.01
C LYS A 142 -16.29 14.72 -27.09
N SER A 143 -17.32 13.95 -27.43
CA SER A 143 -18.50 13.72 -26.60
C SER A 143 -18.23 12.98 -25.28
N TYR A 144 -17.07 12.32 -25.14
CA TYR A 144 -16.71 11.52 -23.97
C TYR A 144 -15.53 12.07 -23.18
N GLN A 145 -14.93 13.17 -23.61
CA GLN A 145 -13.68 13.70 -23.04
C GLN A 145 -13.79 14.09 -21.56
N TYR A 146 -14.95 14.53 -21.12
CA TYR A 146 -15.18 14.84 -19.70
C TYR A 146 -15.53 13.61 -18.85
N MET A 147 -15.68 12.42 -19.47
CA MET A 147 -16.00 11.15 -18.80
C MET A 147 -14.91 10.13 -19.09
N ARG A 148 -13.77 10.29 -18.45
CA ARG A 148 -12.57 9.51 -18.74
C ARG A 148 -12.70 8.01 -18.47
N ASN A 149 -13.58 7.62 -17.56
CA ASN A 149 -13.85 6.23 -17.19
C ASN A 149 -15.19 5.72 -17.75
N TRP A 150 -15.69 6.35 -18.79
CA TRP A 150 -16.98 6.01 -19.34
C TRP A 150 -16.95 4.71 -20.15
N ASN A 151 -17.95 3.88 -19.95
CA ASN A 151 -18.14 2.62 -20.66
C ASN A 151 -19.61 2.50 -21.08
N GLN A 152 -19.91 2.76 -22.33
CA GLN A 152 -21.27 2.69 -22.88
C GLN A 152 -21.91 1.33 -22.71
N GLY A 153 -21.16 0.26 -23.01
CA GLY A 153 -21.68 -1.10 -22.90
C GLY A 153 -22.09 -1.46 -21.48
N TYR A 154 -21.35 -0.96 -20.49
CA TYR A 154 -21.71 -1.14 -19.07
C TYR A 154 -22.96 -0.33 -18.70
N LEU A 155 -23.06 0.92 -19.14
CA LEU A 155 -24.24 1.75 -18.86
C LEU A 155 -25.52 1.18 -19.48
N GLU A 156 -25.45 0.71 -20.72
CA GLU A 156 -26.57 0.04 -21.38
C GLU A 156 -26.95 -1.29 -20.70
N TRP A 157 -25.95 -2.04 -20.25
CA TRP A 157 -26.17 -3.25 -19.46
C TRP A 157 -26.85 -2.89 -18.12
N ALA A 158 -26.34 -1.89 -17.42
CA ALA A 158 -26.89 -1.44 -16.13
C ALA A 158 -28.35 -0.91 -16.28
N GLN A 159 -28.64 -0.20 -17.36
CA GLN A 159 -30.00 0.26 -17.68
C GLN A 159 -30.95 -0.93 -17.93
N ARG A 160 -30.51 -1.92 -18.73
CA ARG A 160 -31.31 -3.12 -18.99
C ARG A 160 -31.60 -3.94 -17.72
N HIS A 161 -30.70 -3.88 -16.73
CA HIS A 161 -30.86 -4.57 -15.45
C HIS A 161 -31.48 -3.68 -14.34
N VAL A 162 -31.99 -2.50 -14.72
CA VAL A 162 -32.65 -1.57 -13.80
C VAL A 162 -31.74 -1.09 -12.67
N LEU A 163 -30.42 -1.12 -12.87
CA LEU A 163 -29.45 -0.57 -11.91
C LEU A 163 -29.26 0.92 -12.07
N THR A 164 -29.54 1.45 -13.25
CA THR A 164 -29.60 2.88 -13.55
C THR A 164 -30.79 3.18 -14.48
N ARG A 165 -31.25 4.42 -14.46
CA ARG A 165 -32.32 4.88 -15.36
C ARG A 165 -31.79 5.41 -16.69
N TYR A 166 -30.50 5.69 -16.76
CA TYR A 166 -29.87 6.39 -17.87
C TYR A 166 -28.71 5.57 -18.41
N ALA A 167 -28.57 5.51 -19.72
CA ALA A 167 -27.40 4.98 -20.40
C ALA A 167 -26.43 6.10 -20.86
N GLU A 168 -26.83 7.35 -20.65
CA GLU A 168 -25.96 8.50 -20.92
C GLU A 168 -24.90 8.65 -19.83
N PRO A 169 -23.77 9.26 -20.18
CA PRO A 169 -22.71 9.56 -19.25
C PRO A 169 -23.19 10.43 -18.08
N ILE A 170 -22.97 9.97 -16.85
CA ILE A 170 -23.31 10.68 -15.62
C ILE A 170 -22.04 11.05 -14.88
N ASN A 171 -21.88 12.33 -14.54
CA ASN A 171 -20.71 12.84 -13.80
C ASN A 171 -20.72 12.51 -12.31
N ILE A 172 -21.87 12.16 -11.77
CA ILE A 172 -22.03 11.98 -10.32
C ILE A 172 -22.44 10.54 -10.05
N HIS A 173 -21.58 9.83 -9.35
CA HIS A 173 -21.88 8.53 -8.80
C HIS A 173 -22.24 8.70 -7.33
N ILE A 174 -23.49 8.48 -6.98
CA ILE A 174 -23.98 8.54 -5.61
C ILE A 174 -24.07 7.15 -4.95
N TYR A 175 -23.86 6.10 -5.71
CA TYR A 175 -23.78 4.74 -5.20
C TYR A 175 -22.93 3.85 -6.12
N SER A 176 -22.51 2.68 -5.61
CA SER A 176 -21.65 1.74 -6.32
C SER A 176 -22.34 0.42 -6.59
N GLU A 177 -22.66 0.15 -7.85
CA GLU A 177 -23.25 -1.13 -8.28
C GLU A 177 -22.35 -2.33 -8.04
N VAL A 178 -21.04 -2.11 -8.08
CA VAL A 178 -20.07 -3.20 -7.80
C VAL A 178 -20.24 -3.70 -6.38
N LEU A 179 -20.37 -2.79 -5.41
CA LEU A 179 -20.61 -3.17 -4.02
C LEU A 179 -21.94 -3.90 -3.88
N GLN A 180 -23.01 -3.40 -4.54
CA GLN A 180 -24.32 -4.05 -4.55
C GLN A 180 -24.26 -5.49 -5.11
N LYS A 181 -23.49 -5.73 -6.16
CA LYS A 181 -23.31 -7.07 -6.72
C LYS A 181 -22.67 -8.02 -5.71
N PHE A 182 -21.58 -7.60 -5.08
CA PHE A 182 -20.89 -8.42 -4.06
C PHE A 182 -21.80 -8.69 -2.86
N ARG A 183 -22.52 -7.69 -2.39
CA ARG A 183 -23.48 -7.82 -1.30
C ARG A 183 -24.59 -8.81 -1.64
N SER A 184 -25.17 -8.70 -2.83
CA SER A 184 -26.21 -9.62 -3.30
C SER A 184 -25.70 -11.06 -3.43
N ALA A 185 -24.45 -11.24 -3.89
CA ALA A 185 -23.82 -12.54 -3.95
C ALA A 185 -23.62 -13.14 -2.54
N ALA A 186 -23.13 -12.34 -1.60
CA ALA A 186 -22.95 -12.78 -0.21
C ALA A 186 -24.28 -13.16 0.47
N GLN A 187 -25.37 -12.52 0.07
CA GLN A 187 -26.73 -12.81 0.53
C GLN A 187 -27.41 -13.97 -0.22
N GLY A 188 -26.71 -14.62 -1.16
CA GLY A 188 -27.28 -15.71 -1.95
C GLY A 188 -28.33 -15.30 -2.98
N ARG A 189 -28.40 -14.01 -3.32
CA ARG A 189 -29.40 -13.44 -4.25
C ARG A 189 -28.99 -13.49 -5.72
N THR A 190 -27.82 -14.02 -6.03
CA THR A 190 -27.33 -14.13 -7.40
C THR A 190 -26.94 -15.56 -7.72
N ALA A 191 -27.04 -15.97 -9.00
CA ALA A 191 -26.63 -17.28 -9.47
C ALA A 191 -25.11 -17.43 -9.64
N GLY A 192 -24.33 -16.36 -9.40
CA GLY A 192 -22.89 -16.36 -9.55
C GLY A 192 -22.13 -16.98 -8.35
N ARG A 193 -20.80 -16.98 -8.44
CA ARG A 193 -19.96 -17.41 -7.32
C ARG A 193 -20.22 -16.55 -6.09
N GLN A 194 -20.41 -17.19 -4.97
CA GLN A 194 -20.52 -16.53 -3.68
C GLN A 194 -19.13 -16.29 -3.09
N PRO A 195 -18.95 -15.26 -2.25
CA PRO A 195 -17.76 -15.12 -1.42
C PRO A 195 -17.55 -16.37 -0.57
N PRO A 196 -16.30 -16.68 -0.18
CA PRO A 196 -16.01 -17.73 0.80
C PRO A 196 -16.89 -17.59 2.05
N GLU A 197 -17.33 -18.72 2.63
CA GLU A 197 -18.31 -18.72 3.71
C GLU A 197 -17.93 -17.83 4.89
N HIS A 198 -16.66 -17.88 5.30
CA HIS A 198 -16.12 -17.06 6.39
C HIS A 198 -16.10 -15.54 6.12
N LEU A 199 -16.26 -15.13 4.86
CA LEU A 199 -16.31 -13.71 4.47
C LEU A 199 -17.73 -13.21 4.16
N ARG A 200 -18.74 -14.11 4.06
CA ARG A 200 -20.08 -13.73 3.59
C ARG A 200 -20.75 -12.70 4.48
N GLU A 201 -20.69 -12.90 5.79
CA GLU A 201 -21.27 -11.95 6.74
C GLU A 201 -20.61 -10.57 6.64
N ARG A 202 -19.28 -10.53 6.59
CA ARG A 202 -18.50 -9.30 6.44
C ARG A 202 -18.85 -8.57 5.13
N VAL A 203 -18.92 -9.30 4.03
CA VAL A 203 -19.29 -8.73 2.72
C VAL A 203 -20.74 -8.23 2.75
N ALA A 204 -21.67 -9.00 3.29
CA ALA A 204 -23.08 -8.61 3.39
C ALA A 204 -23.29 -7.35 4.24
N MET A 205 -22.47 -7.16 5.25
CA MET A 205 -22.52 -5.99 6.15
C MET A 205 -21.89 -4.74 5.52
N HIS A 206 -20.68 -4.85 5.00
CA HIS A 206 -19.86 -3.69 4.65
C HIS A 206 -19.95 -3.26 3.18
N PHE A 207 -20.38 -4.13 2.28
CA PHE A 207 -20.49 -3.80 0.86
C PHE A 207 -21.81 -3.10 0.56
N ASP A 208 -22.06 -2.01 1.27
CA ASP A 208 -23.22 -1.16 0.99
C ASP A 208 -22.94 -0.28 -0.23
N PRO A 209 -23.88 -0.16 -1.18
CA PRO A 209 -23.70 0.70 -2.34
C PRO A 209 -23.69 2.20 -2.00
N LEU A 210 -24.28 2.57 -0.88
CA LEU A 210 -24.28 3.95 -0.39
C LEU A 210 -23.20 4.14 0.68
N PRO A 211 -22.56 5.30 0.76
CA PRO A 211 -21.66 5.62 1.86
C PRO A 211 -22.39 5.56 3.21
N PHE A 212 -21.80 4.90 4.17
CA PHE A 212 -22.31 4.85 5.54
C PHE A 212 -21.15 4.87 6.53
N TYR A 213 -21.43 5.27 7.74
CA TYR A 213 -20.47 5.21 8.81
C TYR A 213 -20.41 3.78 9.37
N SER A 214 -19.21 3.24 9.46
CA SER A 214 -18.93 2.00 10.16
C SER A 214 -18.02 2.28 11.34
N GLN A 215 -18.32 1.68 12.49
CA GLN A 215 -17.43 1.74 13.63
C GLN A 215 -16.07 1.09 13.28
N PRO A 216 -14.95 1.65 13.76
CA PRO A 216 -13.67 0.97 13.70
C PRO A 216 -13.75 -0.43 14.28
N LEU A 217 -13.05 -1.39 13.67
CA LEU A 217 -13.11 -2.80 14.09
C LEU A 217 -12.68 -3.04 15.53
N GLU A 218 -11.94 -2.12 16.12
CA GLU A 218 -11.45 -2.17 17.50
C GLU A 218 -12.28 -1.31 18.48
N ALA A 219 -13.33 -0.62 18.01
CA ALA A 219 -14.07 0.34 18.83
C ALA A 219 -14.63 -0.29 20.11
N ASP A 220 -15.21 -1.48 20.01
CA ASP A 220 -15.82 -2.19 21.14
C ASP A 220 -14.77 -2.74 22.14
N ALA A 221 -13.53 -2.95 21.67
CA ALA A 221 -12.45 -3.49 22.48
C ALA A 221 -11.61 -2.38 23.13
N THR A 222 -11.79 -1.12 22.72
CA THR A 222 -10.96 0.00 23.16
C THR A 222 -11.59 0.72 24.33
N ASP A 223 -10.84 0.84 25.43
CA ASP A 223 -11.23 1.66 26.58
C ASP A 223 -11.02 3.15 26.26
N LEU A 224 -12.10 3.86 25.91
CA LEU A 224 -12.07 5.26 25.56
C LEU A 224 -11.74 6.19 26.74
N GLN A 225 -11.88 5.75 27.98
CA GLN A 225 -11.45 6.53 29.15
C GLN A 225 -9.94 6.45 29.30
N LYS A 226 -9.35 5.30 29.02
CA LYS A 226 -7.91 5.11 29.05
C LYS A 226 -7.20 5.70 27.83
N TYR A 227 -7.82 5.61 26.65
CA TYR A 227 -7.28 6.06 25.38
C TYR A 227 -8.22 7.10 24.72
N PRO A 228 -8.26 8.34 25.25
CA PRO A 228 -9.29 9.31 24.86
C PRO A 228 -9.03 10.01 23.53
N LEU A 229 -7.80 9.99 23.00
CA LEU A 229 -7.40 10.76 21.83
C LEU A 229 -7.47 9.92 20.55
N ASN A 230 -7.95 10.52 19.47
CA ASN A 230 -7.81 9.96 18.12
C ASN A 230 -6.40 10.22 17.60
N ALA A 231 -5.76 9.20 17.04
CA ALA A 231 -4.46 9.35 16.38
C ALA A 231 -4.62 9.21 14.86
N ILE A 232 -4.15 10.21 14.14
CA ILE A 232 -4.17 10.22 12.69
C ILE A 232 -2.77 10.47 12.13
N THR A 233 -2.57 10.08 10.87
CA THR A 233 -1.30 10.30 10.16
C THR A 233 -1.53 11.10 8.90
N GLN A 234 -0.51 11.88 8.52
CA GLN A 234 -0.46 12.60 7.27
C GLN A 234 0.79 12.23 6.49
N ARG A 235 0.71 12.34 5.17
CA ARG A 235 1.88 12.18 4.31
C ARG A 235 2.64 13.49 4.22
N PRO A 236 3.97 13.51 4.51
CA PRO A 236 4.76 14.71 4.32
C PRO A 236 4.84 15.06 2.83
N MET A 237 4.65 16.33 2.50
CA MET A 237 4.65 16.78 1.10
C MET A 237 6.00 16.57 0.42
N ALA A 238 7.10 16.72 1.17
CA ALA A 238 8.44 16.60 0.62
C ALA A 238 8.97 15.16 0.55
N MET A 239 8.24 14.18 1.07
CA MET A 239 8.66 12.78 1.08
C MET A 239 7.55 11.88 0.57
N TYR A 240 7.92 10.83 -0.16
CA TYR A 240 7.00 9.82 -0.63
C TYR A 240 7.05 8.58 0.28
N HIS A 241 6.19 8.55 1.28
CA HIS A 241 6.20 7.52 2.33
C HIS A 241 7.60 7.38 2.97
N SER A 242 8.12 6.17 3.13
CA SER A 242 9.46 5.92 3.67
C SER A 242 10.59 6.04 2.64
N TRP A 243 10.26 6.30 1.37
CA TRP A 243 11.23 6.21 0.28
C TRP A 243 12.31 7.28 0.32
N ASP A 244 11.95 8.51 0.61
CA ASP A 244 12.87 9.64 0.53
C ASP A 244 13.50 10.01 1.86
N SER A 245 13.25 9.22 2.88
CA SER A 245 13.77 9.47 4.22
C SER A 245 15.30 9.31 4.31
N GLN A 246 15.95 8.68 3.33
CA GLN A 246 17.40 8.64 3.16
C GLN A 246 17.96 9.88 2.48
N ASN A 247 17.11 10.68 1.80
CA ASN A 247 17.55 11.84 1.03
C ASN A 247 17.90 13.01 1.97
N PRO A 248 19.19 13.42 2.06
CA PRO A 248 19.61 14.46 2.99
C PRO A 248 19.03 15.84 2.67
N TRP A 249 18.69 16.12 1.42
CA TRP A 249 18.04 17.38 1.02
C TRP A 249 16.62 17.46 1.57
N LEU A 250 15.84 16.41 1.41
CA LEU A 250 14.46 16.36 1.89
C LEU A 250 14.40 16.33 3.43
N ARG A 251 15.39 15.73 4.07
CA ARG A 251 15.52 15.71 5.53
C ARG A 251 15.84 17.09 6.12
N GLN A 252 16.33 18.05 5.35
CA GLN A 252 16.43 19.43 5.81
C GLN A 252 15.06 20.09 5.98
N ILE A 253 14.06 19.64 5.21
CA ILE A 253 12.67 20.12 5.32
C ILE A 253 11.96 19.44 6.50
N HIS A 254 12.11 18.11 6.62
CA HIS A 254 11.54 17.29 7.67
C HIS A 254 12.65 16.62 8.51
N ALA A 255 13.38 17.42 9.26
CA ALA A 255 14.52 16.92 10.05
C ALA A 255 14.10 16.02 11.21
N TRP A 256 12.96 16.32 11.82
CA TRP A 256 12.39 15.59 12.95
C TRP A 256 10.95 15.21 12.69
N ASN A 257 10.55 14.05 13.19
CA ASN A 257 9.14 13.74 13.31
C ASN A 257 8.64 14.11 14.69
N PHE A 258 7.56 14.87 14.75
CA PHE A 258 6.88 15.27 15.98
C PHE A 258 5.48 14.66 15.99
N LEU A 259 4.96 14.42 17.19
CA LEU A 259 3.52 14.30 17.35
C LEU A 259 2.96 15.69 17.65
N TYR A 260 2.04 16.13 16.79
CA TYR A 260 1.36 17.41 16.93
C TYR A 260 0.15 17.24 17.84
N VAL A 261 0.10 18.05 18.87
CA VAL A 261 -0.92 18.00 19.92
C VAL A 261 -1.48 19.40 20.14
N ASN A 262 -2.80 19.49 20.34
CA ASN A 262 -3.39 20.77 20.74
C ASN A 262 -2.73 21.28 22.01
N THR A 263 -2.42 22.58 22.06
CA THR A 263 -1.68 23.20 23.20
C THR A 263 -2.39 22.98 24.55
N ARG A 264 -3.72 23.02 24.54
CA ARG A 264 -4.50 22.76 25.76
C ARG A 264 -4.34 21.30 26.21
N THR A 265 -4.53 20.36 25.28
CA THR A 265 -4.41 18.91 25.56
C THR A 265 -3.02 18.56 26.06
N ALA A 266 -1.97 19.12 25.41
CA ALA A 266 -0.59 18.88 25.83
C ALA A 266 -0.33 19.41 27.26
N ARG A 267 -0.79 20.63 27.60
CA ARG A 267 -0.66 21.22 28.93
C ARG A 267 -1.41 20.43 29.99
N GLU A 268 -2.64 20.01 29.70
CA GLU A 268 -3.43 19.15 30.58
C GLU A 268 -2.73 17.82 30.89
N ALA A 269 -1.99 17.29 29.90
CA ALA A 269 -1.16 16.10 30.04
C ALA A 269 0.21 16.36 30.67
N GLY A 270 0.56 17.61 30.99
CA GLY A 270 1.86 17.99 31.56
C GLY A 270 3.03 17.90 30.57
N ILE A 271 2.79 18.07 29.27
CA ILE A 271 3.78 17.93 28.21
C ILE A 271 4.13 19.32 27.67
N GLU A 272 5.42 19.67 27.71
CA GLU A 272 5.94 20.92 27.15
C GLU A 272 6.15 20.81 25.60
N ASP A 273 6.11 21.95 24.92
CA ASP A 273 6.48 22.00 23.49
C ASP A 273 7.95 21.58 23.30
N GLY A 274 8.20 20.64 22.40
CA GLY A 274 9.50 20.02 22.21
C GLY A 274 9.89 18.99 23.28
N GLY A 275 9.03 18.74 24.26
CA GLY A 275 9.25 17.74 25.30
C GLY A 275 9.09 16.30 24.79
N TRP A 276 9.83 15.37 25.42
CA TRP A 276 9.66 13.95 25.16
C TRP A 276 8.39 13.43 25.82
N MET A 277 7.65 12.60 25.10
CA MET A 277 6.43 11.98 25.57
C MET A 277 6.28 10.56 25.07
N TRP A 278 5.47 9.79 25.76
CA TRP A 278 4.93 8.53 25.32
C TRP A 278 3.57 8.74 24.64
N VAL A 279 3.40 8.04 23.55
CA VAL A 279 2.10 7.82 22.90
C VAL A 279 1.80 6.35 23.03
N GLU A 280 0.68 5.99 23.62
CA GLU A 280 0.32 4.60 23.93
C GLU A 280 -1.07 4.30 23.41
N SER A 281 -1.19 3.20 22.68
CA SER A 281 -2.46 2.55 22.32
C SER A 281 -2.67 1.29 23.15
N MET A 282 -3.76 0.58 22.90
CA MET A 282 -3.97 -0.73 23.52
C MET A 282 -2.96 -1.80 23.04
N HIS A 283 -2.20 -1.55 21.99
CA HIS A 283 -1.28 -2.49 21.37
C HIS A 283 0.20 -2.24 21.69
N GLY A 284 0.54 -1.03 22.07
CA GLY A 284 1.92 -0.69 22.36
C GLY A 284 2.11 0.81 22.58
N LYS A 285 3.35 1.21 22.68
CA LYS A 285 3.70 2.61 22.88
C LYS A 285 4.94 3.00 22.09
N VAL A 286 5.00 4.28 21.72
CA VAL A 286 6.15 4.89 21.05
C VAL A 286 6.56 6.14 21.82
N ARG A 287 7.86 6.42 21.84
CA ARG A 287 8.42 7.64 22.41
C ARG A 287 8.70 8.64 21.29
N CYS A 288 8.23 9.86 21.43
CA CYS A 288 8.42 10.89 20.42
C CYS A 288 8.47 12.29 21.05
N LEU A 289 8.84 13.28 20.25
CA LEU A 289 8.79 14.69 20.64
C LEU A 289 7.40 15.28 20.39
N CYS A 290 6.94 16.07 21.32
CA CYS A 290 5.72 16.86 21.20
C CYS A 290 5.93 18.13 20.39
N ARG A 291 4.93 18.52 19.61
CA ARG A 291 4.82 19.87 19.04
C ARG A 291 3.43 20.41 19.34
N HIS A 292 3.36 21.52 20.08
CA HIS A 292 2.12 22.22 20.33
C HIS A 292 1.58 22.85 19.06
N SER A 293 0.29 22.74 18.80
CA SER A 293 -0.35 23.33 17.63
C SER A 293 -1.82 23.66 17.90
N GLU A 294 -2.17 24.93 17.71
CA GLU A 294 -3.58 25.36 17.76
C GLU A 294 -4.40 24.90 16.53
N ALA A 295 -3.73 24.41 15.49
CA ALA A 295 -4.37 23.85 14.30
C ALA A 295 -4.85 22.41 14.50
N VAL A 296 -4.59 21.80 15.67
CA VAL A 296 -5.00 20.44 16.01
C VAL A 296 -6.24 20.50 16.91
N GLU A 297 -7.25 19.73 16.58
CA GLU A 297 -8.44 19.56 17.42
C GLU A 297 -8.07 18.92 18.74
N PRO A 298 -8.59 19.39 19.92
CA PRO A 298 -8.16 18.90 21.24
C PRO A 298 -8.28 17.40 21.48
N GLY A 299 -9.26 16.73 20.86
CA GLY A 299 -9.47 15.28 20.96
C GLY A 299 -8.61 14.46 19.99
N THR A 300 -7.69 15.10 19.25
CA THR A 300 -6.93 14.46 18.18
C THR A 300 -5.44 14.74 18.32
N VAL A 301 -4.62 13.78 17.92
CA VAL A 301 -3.18 13.96 17.73
C VAL A 301 -2.82 13.49 16.32
N TRP A 302 -1.80 14.11 15.71
CA TRP A 302 -1.36 13.69 14.40
C TRP A 302 0.15 13.77 14.22
N THR A 303 0.66 13.01 13.27
CA THR A 303 2.07 13.01 12.91
C THR A 303 2.25 12.74 11.43
N TRP A 304 3.45 13.03 10.91
CA TRP A 304 3.84 12.57 9.59
C TRP A 304 4.07 11.06 9.60
N ASN A 305 3.53 10.35 8.60
CA ASN A 305 3.89 8.96 8.41
C ASN A 305 5.30 8.83 7.81
N ALA A 306 5.96 7.72 8.10
CA ALA A 306 7.21 7.31 7.47
C ALA A 306 8.42 8.27 7.64
N VAL A 307 8.35 9.25 8.53
CA VAL A 307 9.50 10.07 8.92
C VAL A 307 10.10 9.49 10.19
N GLY A 308 11.20 8.79 10.07
CA GLY A 308 11.91 8.15 11.16
C GLY A 308 12.87 7.09 10.66
N LYS A 309 13.84 6.75 11.49
CA LYS A 309 14.85 5.75 11.20
C LYS A 309 15.13 4.93 12.44
N ALA A 310 15.17 3.63 12.29
CA ALA A 310 15.75 2.76 13.30
C ALA A 310 17.25 2.58 13.06
N SER A 311 17.97 2.17 14.09
CA SER A 311 19.35 1.74 13.96
C SER A 311 19.47 0.54 13.00
N GLY A 312 20.57 0.50 12.26
CA GLY A 312 20.79 -0.50 11.21
C GLY A 312 20.28 -0.13 9.84
N ALA A 313 19.25 0.74 9.75
CA ALA A 313 18.81 1.30 8.48
C ALA A 313 19.87 2.28 7.95
N TRP A 314 20.09 2.28 6.63
CA TRP A 314 21.03 3.21 5.96
C TRP A 314 22.46 3.16 6.49
N GLY A 315 22.86 2.06 7.15
CA GLY A 315 24.16 1.93 7.82
C GLY A 315 24.29 2.78 9.08
N LEU A 316 23.20 3.19 9.72
CA LEU A 316 23.23 3.93 10.96
C LEU A 316 23.59 3.04 12.15
N ASP A 317 24.54 3.48 12.95
CA ASP A 317 24.84 2.86 14.24
C ASP A 317 23.72 3.06 15.25
N GLY A 318 23.65 2.24 16.29
CA GLY A 318 22.59 2.28 17.29
C GLY A 318 22.49 3.59 18.08
N ASP A 319 23.61 4.32 18.18
CA ASP A 319 23.70 5.62 18.85
C ASP A 319 23.64 6.82 17.90
N ALA A 320 23.49 6.58 16.59
CA ALA A 320 23.40 7.65 15.60
C ALA A 320 22.27 8.61 15.93
N GLN A 321 22.55 9.90 15.88
CA GLN A 321 21.56 10.94 16.19
C GLN A 321 20.35 10.88 15.25
N GLU A 322 20.56 10.44 14.03
CA GLU A 322 19.51 10.30 13.02
C GLU A 322 18.45 9.26 13.39
N SER A 323 18.85 8.19 14.07
CA SER A 323 17.93 7.14 14.54
C SER A 323 17.00 7.63 15.66
N LYS A 324 17.29 8.79 16.26
CA LYS A 324 16.47 9.42 17.32
C LYS A 324 15.50 10.46 16.80
N LYS A 325 15.57 10.82 15.51
CA LYS A 325 14.79 11.91 14.91
C LYS A 325 13.39 11.51 14.45
N GLY A 326 13.03 10.26 14.61
CA GLY A 326 11.73 9.76 14.25
C GLY A 326 11.27 8.63 15.15
N PHE A 327 10.12 8.06 14.84
CA PHE A 327 9.55 6.93 15.57
C PHE A 327 8.67 6.07 14.65
N LEU A 328 8.47 4.82 15.05
CA LEU A 328 7.70 3.85 14.27
C LEU A 328 6.27 3.77 14.79
N LEU A 329 5.33 4.33 14.05
CA LEU A 329 3.91 4.30 14.38
C LEU A 329 3.30 2.90 14.42
N ASN A 330 3.87 1.97 13.65
CA ASN A 330 3.36 0.60 13.56
C ASN A 330 3.32 -0.13 14.90
N HIS A 331 4.05 0.34 15.91
CA HIS A 331 3.97 -0.20 17.26
C HIS A 331 2.66 0.17 17.99
N LEU A 332 1.88 1.10 17.44
CA LEU A 332 0.58 1.52 18.00
C LEU A 332 -0.60 0.76 17.39
N ILE A 333 -0.39 0.01 16.34
CA ILE A 333 -1.44 -0.69 15.58
C ILE A 333 -1.19 -2.19 15.53
N LYS A 334 -2.25 -2.93 15.29
CA LYS A 334 -2.21 -4.38 15.08
C LYS A 334 -3.00 -4.72 13.82
N GLU A 335 -2.39 -5.47 12.91
CA GLU A 335 -3.01 -5.81 11.64
C GLU A 335 -4.05 -6.93 11.79
N GLU A 336 -3.78 -7.90 12.64
CA GLU A 336 -4.69 -9.00 12.90
C GLU A 336 -5.41 -8.84 14.24
N LEU A 337 -6.72 -8.83 14.20
CA LEU A 337 -7.60 -8.78 15.37
C LEU A 337 -8.24 -10.13 15.64
N LYS A 338 -8.61 -10.39 16.88
CA LYS A 338 -9.50 -11.53 17.21
C LYS A 338 -10.92 -11.18 16.79
N ALA A 339 -11.58 -12.08 16.06
CA ALA A 339 -12.99 -11.92 15.78
C ALA A 339 -13.80 -11.87 17.09
N ALA A 340 -14.80 -11.00 17.16
CA ALA A 340 -15.62 -10.80 18.37
C ALA A 340 -16.29 -12.09 18.87
N ASN A 341 -16.61 -13.00 17.95
CA ASN A 341 -17.19 -14.32 18.26
C ASN A 341 -16.14 -15.37 18.66
N GLY A 342 -14.87 -15.02 18.75
CA GLY A 342 -13.76 -15.94 19.07
C GLY A 342 -13.44 -16.97 17.98
N ALA A 343 -14.14 -16.96 16.85
CA ALA A 343 -14.06 -18.02 15.83
C ALA A 343 -12.90 -17.83 14.81
N GLY A 344 -12.01 -16.87 15.02
CA GLY A 344 -10.92 -16.67 14.08
C GLY A 344 -10.24 -15.33 14.17
N ARG A 345 -9.51 -14.99 13.12
CA ARG A 345 -8.80 -13.73 12.96
C ARG A 345 -9.47 -12.89 11.89
N ILE A 346 -9.48 -11.59 12.09
CA ILE A 346 -9.88 -10.62 11.08
C ILE A 346 -8.72 -9.64 10.85
N SER A 347 -8.57 -9.22 9.62
CA SER A 347 -7.61 -8.16 9.29
C SER A 347 -8.16 -6.82 9.77
N ASN A 348 -7.31 -6.03 10.43
CA ASN A 348 -7.59 -4.63 10.77
C ASN A 348 -7.37 -3.75 9.53
N SER A 349 -8.16 -4.02 8.50
CA SER A 349 -8.15 -3.30 7.24
C SER A 349 -9.56 -2.91 6.83
N ASP A 350 -9.67 -1.92 5.96
CA ASP A 350 -10.96 -1.57 5.39
C ASP A 350 -11.64 -2.80 4.79
N PRO A 351 -12.87 -3.13 5.18
CA PRO A 351 -13.52 -4.37 4.77
C PRO A 351 -13.80 -4.44 3.27
N VAL A 352 -13.86 -3.30 2.58
CA VAL A 352 -14.19 -3.20 1.16
C VAL A 352 -12.93 -3.13 0.29
N THR A 353 -12.00 -2.24 0.64
CA THR A 353 -10.82 -1.96 -0.16
C THR A 353 -9.59 -2.76 0.26
N GLY A 354 -9.59 -3.32 1.46
CA GLY A 354 -8.43 -3.98 2.06
C GLY A 354 -7.31 -3.02 2.50
N GLN A 355 -7.58 -1.72 2.52
CA GLN A 355 -6.60 -0.73 2.94
C GLN A 355 -6.36 -0.80 4.44
N ALA A 356 -5.10 -0.65 4.86
CA ALA A 356 -4.72 -0.69 6.27
C ALA A 356 -5.48 0.33 7.13
N GLY A 357 -6.00 -0.12 8.27
CA GLY A 357 -6.80 0.67 9.20
C GLY A 357 -5.96 1.55 10.12
N TRP A 358 -5.28 2.53 9.57
CA TRP A 358 -4.41 3.44 10.32
C TRP A 358 -5.14 4.63 10.96
N TYR A 359 -6.44 4.76 10.72
CA TYR A 359 -7.14 6.03 10.89
C TYR A 359 -7.88 6.14 12.21
N ASP A 360 -8.07 5.04 12.91
CA ASP A 360 -8.97 4.98 14.05
C ASP A 360 -8.29 4.51 15.34
N VAL A 361 -6.97 4.67 15.39
CA VAL A 361 -6.19 4.30 16.57
C VAL A 361 -6.50 5.25 17.70
N ARG A 362 -6.87 4.69 18.86
CA ARG A 362 -7.06 5.43 20.07
C ARG A 362 -5.80 5.40 20.94
N VAL A 363 -5.41 6.56 21.43
CA VAL A 363 -4.18 6.72 22.20
C VAL A 363 -4.37 7.56 23.45
N ARG A 364 -3.42 7.41 24.38
CA ARG A 364 -3.16 8.38 25.45
C ARG A 364 -1.74 8.91 25.30
N ILE A 365 -1.51 10.09 25.86
CA ILE A 365 -0.20 10.73 25.89
C ILE A 365 0.18 11.07 27.32
N TYR A 366 1.47 10.99 27.64
CA TYR A 366 2.00 11.37 28.93
C TYR A 366 3.51 11.69 28.85
N PRO A 367 4.08 12.47 29.76
CA PRO A 367 5.49 12.83 29.73
C PRO A 367 6.38 11.57 29.73
N ALA A 368 7.47 11.59 28.97
CA ALA A 368 8.54 10.60 29.03
C ALA A 368 9.70 11.15 29.84
N GLY A 369 10.32 10.32 30.69
CA GLY A 369 11.52 10.67 31.42
C GLY A 369 12.70 10.92 30.50
N ALA A 370 13.62 11.80 30.89
CA ALA A 370 14.81 12.11 30.10
C ALA A 370 15.72 10.89 29.86
N ASP A 371 15.77 9.99 30.83
CA ASP A 371 16.62 8.79 30.80
C ASP A 371 15.90 7.52 30.34
N GLU A 372 14.63 7.64 29.93
CA GLU A 372 13.90 6.50 29.39
C GLU A 372 14.45 6.10 27.99
N ALA A 373 14.53 4.80 27.74
CA ALA A 373 14.95 4.30 26.44
C ALA A 373 14.06 4.86 25.32
N PRO A 374 14.62 5.26 24.18
CA PRO A 374 13.84 5.80 23.06
C PRO A 374 13.00 4.74 22.35
N GLU A 375 13.14 3.48 22.74
CA GLU A 375 12.54 2.36 22.06
C GLU A 375 11.07 2.21 22.36
N SER A 376 10.32 1.84 21.34
CA SER A 376 8.92 1.46 21.44
C SER A 376 8.79 0.13 22.18
N ALA A 377 7.69 -0.03 22.91
CA ALA A 377 7.38 -1.29 23.58
C ALA A 377 6.05 -1.84 23.02
N PRO A 378 6.08 -2.58 21.88
CA PRO A 378 4.88 -3.20 21.36
C PRO A 378 4.43 -4.33 22.30
N GLN A 379 3.11 -4.43 22.50
CA GLN A 379 2.51 -5.53 23.24
C GLN A 379 1.89 -6.48 22.22
N PHE A 380 2.57 -7.57 21.93
CA PHE A 380 2.07 -8.61 21.03
C PHE A 380 1.55 -9.80 21.86
N ASP A 381 0.25 -9.99 21.88
CA ASP A 381 -0.30 -11.30 22.16
C ASP A 381 -0.04 -12.20 20.93
N ALA A 382 0.75 -13.21 21.10
CA ALA A 382 0.94 -14.19 20.04
C ALA A 382 -0.40 -14.84 19.71
N LEU A 383 -0.93 -14.57 18.51
CA LEU A 383 -2.07 -15.30 18.00
C LEU A 383 -1.62 -16.73 17.68
N GLY A 384 -2.39 -17.73 18.10
CA GLY A 384 -2.11 -19.12 17.76
C GLY A 384 -1.97 -19.33 16.24
N PRO A 385 -1.34 -20.40 15.77
CA PRO A 385 -1.17 -20.64 14.34
C PRO A 385 -2.53 -20.78 13.64
N VAL A 386 -2.58 -20.33 12.38
CA VAL A 386 -3.75 -20.57 11.54
C VAL A 386 -3.91 -22.09 11.33
N PRO A 387 -5.12 -22.66 11.42
CA PRO A 387 -5.32 -24.07 11.18
C PRO A 387 -4.66 -24.52 9.85
N GLY A 388 -3.82 -25.54 9.90
CA GLY A 388 -3.08 -26.05 8.75
C GLY A 388 -1.67 -25.46 8.54
N GLN A 389 -1.26 -24.46 9.32
CA GLN A 389 0.13 -24.01 9.35
C GLN A 389 0.94 -24.73 10.43
N SER A 390 2.17 -25.14 10.11
CA SER A 390 3.05 -25.76 11.09
C SER A 390 3.58 -24.73 12.08
N VAL A 391 3.72 -25.15 13.32
CA VAL A 391 4.20 -24.30 14.45
C VAL A 391 5.69 -23.93 14.31
N GLU A 392 6.42 -24.52 13.39
CA GLU A 392 7.85 -24.34 13.23
C GLU A 392 8.26 -22.94 12.76
N ASN A 393 7.33 -22.20 12.16
CA ASN A 393 7.50 -20.80 11.75
C ASN A 393 6.81 -19.83 12.73
N ASN A 394 7.00 -20.02 14.03
CA ASN A 394 6.44 -19.12 15.02
C ASN A 394 7.12 -17.73 14.95
N PRO A 395 6.42 -16.68 14.48
CA PRO A 395 6.99 -15.33 14.44
C PRO A 395 7.38 -14.79 15.83
N GLY A 396 6.86 -15.36 16.92
CA GLY A 396 7.29 -15.02 18.26
C GLY A 396 8.79 -15.27 18.53
N ARG A 397 9.43 -16.17 17.78
CA ARG A 397 10.87 -16.41 17.86
C ARG A 397 11.68 -15.28 17.23
N TRP A 398 11.13 -14.60 16.26
CA TRP A 398 11.75 -13.45 15.57
C TRP A 398 11.57 -12.17 16.38
N LEU A 399 10.43 -11.98 17.00
CA LEU A 399 10.12 -10.81 17.83
C LEU A 399 10.95 -10.76 19.13
N THR A 400 11.31 -11.92 19.71
CA THR A 400 12.22 -11.96 20.86
C THR A 400 13.65 -11.56 20.51
N TRP A 401 14.03 -11.63 19.25
CA TRP A 401 15.33 -11.18 18.76
C TRP A 401 15.43 -9.65 18.75
N PHE A 402 14.29 -8.95 18.51
CA PHE A 402 14.18 -7.49 18.49
C PHE A 402 13.89 -6.85 19.84
N ALA A 403 13.44 -7.62 20.82
CA ALA A 403 13.17 -7.13 22.17
C ALA A 403 14.45 -6.96 23.01
N GLY A 404 15.53 -6.48 22.41
CA GLY A 404 16.63 -5.85 23.13
C GLY A 404 17.38 -6.75 24.10
N LYS A 405 17.88 -7.87 23.63
CA LYS A 405 19.13 -8.39 24.19
C LYS A 405 20.16 -8.29 23.08
N GLY A 406 21.00 -7.27 23.13
CA GLY A 406 22.20 -7.16 22.34
C GLY A 406 23.07 -8.42 22.49
N GLY A 407 22.66 -9.45 21.83
CA GLY A 407 23.45 -10.61 21.52
C GLY A 407 24.07 -10.35 20.17
N LYS A 408 25.34 -10.02 20.14
CA LYS A 408 26.15 -10.06 18.92
C LYS A 408 25.93 -11.40 18.22
N PRO A 409 25.95 -11.42 16.87
CA PRO A 409 25.94 -12.68 16.12
C PRO A 409 27.11 -13.56 16.50
#